data_dd3f475587c1ce2f12a0a7f6018a7860
#
_entry.id   dd3f475587c1ce2f12a0a7f6018a7860
#
_cell.length_a   1.000
_cell.length_b   1.000
_cell.length_c   1.000
_cell.angle_alpha   90.00
_cell.angle_beta   90.00
_cell.angle_gamma   90.00
#
_symmetry.space_group_name_H-M   'P 1'
#
loop_
_entity.id
_entity.type
_entity.pdbx_description
1 polymer ?
#
loop_
_entity_poly.entity_id
_entity_poly.type
_entity_poly.pdbx_seq_one_letter_code
_entity_poly.pdbx_strand_id
1 'polypeptide(L)'
;MTLYDTYVAEIAARAKQGLQPKPIDDGALTAELITHITDAGSAHSKDCLHYLIYNTLPGTTSAAGVKAGFLKDIISGLVSVSGITADFAFELLSHMKGGPSINVLLDLALGNDKAVALSAAEVLKTQVFLYEADTSRLKAAHEAGNDIATDILKSYAEAEFFTKLPDIDEQIDVVTYIAAEGDISTDLLSPGNQAHSRSDRELHGQCMISAQAQAEIQALKLQHPDKQVMLIAEKGTMGVGSSRMSGVNNVALWTGRQASPYVPFVNIAPIVAGTNGISPIFQTTVGVTGGIGVDLKNWVKKLDDDGNPILNNDGNPVLEQKYSVETGTVLTINTCLLYTSPSPRDIG
;
A
#
# COMPACT_ATOMS: atom_id res chain seq x y z
N MET A 1 4.24 13.68 -33.00
CA MET A 1 3.54 13.04 -31.88
C MET A 1 4.63 12.64 -30.91
N THR A 2 4.61 13.15 -29.70
CA THR A 2 5.61 12.87 -28.67
C THR A 2 5.36 11.49 -28.06
N LEU A 3 6.27 10.98 -27.23
CA LEU A 3 6.05 9.73 -26.49
C LEU A 3 4.91 9.91 -25.47
N TYR A 4 4.84 11.08 -24.84
CA TYR A 4 3.74 11.47 -23.96
C TYR A 4 2.39 11.42 -24.69
N ASP A 5 2.26 12.05 -25.85
CA ASP A 5 1.01 12.03 -26.63
C ASP A 5 0.57 10.60 -26.97
N THR A 6 1.54 9.75 -27.36
CA THR A 6 1.29 8.35 -27.66
C THR A 6 0.79 7.59 -26.45
N TYR A 7 1.40 7.82 -25.28
CA TYR A 7 1.00 7.18 -24.03
C TYR A 7 -0.41 7.62 -23.57
N VAL A 8 -0.72 8.90 -23.66
CA VAL A 8 -2.07 9.43 -23.34
C VAL A 8 -3.13 8.84 -24.29
N ALA A 9 -2.82 8.69 -25.58
CA ALA A 9 -3.73 8.06 -26.53
C ALA A 9 -3.95 6.56 -26.20
N GLU A 10 -2.91 5.85 -25.75
CA GLU A 10 -3.02 4.46 -25.29
C GLU A 10 -3.88 4.37 -24.02
N ILE A 11 -3.69 5.26 -23.06
CA ILE A 11 -4.55 5.35 -21.84
C ILE A 11 -6.02 5.46 -22.24
N ALA A 12 -6.34 6.39 -23.15
CA ALA A 12 -7.71 6.60 -23.61
C ALA A 12 -8.29 5.37 -24.34
N ALA A 13 -7.48 4.68 -25.14
CA ALA A 13 -7.89 3.45 -25.82
C ALA A 13 -8.14 2.29 -24.85
N ARG A 14 -7.30 2.14 -23.82
CA ARG A 14 -7.44 1.12 -22.77
C ARG A 14 -8.65 1.39 -21.87
N ALA A 15 -8.88 2.65 -21.50
CA ALA A 15 -10.03 3.04 -20.69
C ALA A 15 -11.36 2.65 -21.34
N LYS A 16 -11.49 2.75 -22.69
CA LYS A 16 -12.67 2.26 -23.43
C LYS A 16 -12.90 0.75 -23.30
N GLN A 17 -11.88 0.00 -22.92
CA GLN A 17 -11.92 -1.44 -22.69
C GLN A 17 -12.07 -1.79 -21.20
N GLY A 18 -12.22 -0.79 -20.32
CA GLY A 18 -12.24 -0.97 -18.88
C GLY A 18 -10.90 -1.38 -18.27
N LEU A 19 -9.78 -1.09 -18.96
CA LEU A 19 -8.43 -1.42 -18.51
C LEU A 19 -7.72 -0.19 -17.95
N GLN A 20 -6.89 -0.43 -16.93
CA GLN A 20 -5.99 0.58 -16.38
C GLN A 20 -4.87 0.96 -17.37
N PRO A 21 -4.19 2.10 -17.19
CA PRO A 21 -3.03 2.47 -17.98
C PRO A 21 -1.99 1.33 -18.07
N LYS A 22 -1.30 1.24 -19.19
CA LYS A 22 -0.16 0.33 -19.30
C LYS A 22 1.00 0.86 -18.45
N PRO A 23 1.72 -0.03 -17.73
CA PRO A 23 2.92 0.36 -17.01
C PRO A 23 3.98 0.97 -17.94
N ILE A 24 4.67 1.99 -17.47
CA ILE A 24 5.80 2.62 -18.17
C ILE A 24 7.07 1.88 -17.79
N ASP A 25 7.70 1.20 -18.75
CA ASP A 25 8.97 0.50 -18.62
C ASP A 25 10.09 1.16 -19.46
N ASP A 26 9.74 2.15 -20.26
CA ASP A 26 10.62 2.88 -21.18
C ASP A 26 11.24 4.13 -20.53
N GLY A 27 12.58 4.16 -20.49
CA GLY A 27 13.34 5.28 -19.97
C GLY A 27 13.18 6.57 -20.79
N ALA A 28 12.97 6.48 -22.10
CA ALA A 28 12.80 7.66 -22.94
C ALA A 28 11.48 8.38 -22.64
N LEU A 29 10.38 7.62 -22.50
CA LEU A 29 9.10 8.18 -22.05
C LEU A 29 9.23 8.77 -20.65
N THR A 30 9.89 8.07 -19.72
CA THR A 30 10.10 8.56 -18.36
C THR A 30 10.89 9.86 -18.34
N ALA A 31 11.92 10.00 -19.18
CA ALA A 31 12.69 11.24 -19.30
C ALA A 31 11.84 12.39 -19.88
N GLU A 32 10.94 12.10 -20.84
CA GLU A 32 10.01 13.09 -21.36
C GLU A 32 9.02 13.55 -20.28
N LEU A 33 8.49 12.64 -19.45
CA LEU A 33 7.67 13.01 -18.29
C LEU A 33 8.41 13.97 -17.35
N ILE A 34 9.68 13.67 -17.03
CA ILE A 34 10.51 14.51 -16.17
C ILE A 34 10.73 15.90 -16.77
N THR A 35 10.90 15.97 -18.09
CA THR A 35 11.02 17.25 -18.80
C THR A 35 9.77 18.10 -18.59
N HIS A 36 8.58 17.52 -18.71
CA HIS A 36 7.33 18.22 -18.44
C HIS A 36 7.15 18.61 -16.96
N ILE A 37 7.61 17.75 -16.02
CA ILE A 37 7.51 18.02 -14.58
C ILE A 37 8.42 19.19 -14.17
N THR A 38 9.57 19.32 -14.79
CA THR A 38 10.57 20.37 -14.49
C THR A 38 10.32 21.67 -15.23
N ASP A 39 9.52 21.66 -16.30
CA ASP A 39 9.11 22.85 -17.04
C ASP A 39 7.91 23.53 -16.34
N ALA A 40 8.15 24.66 -15.71
CA ALA A 40 7.11 25.46 -15.03
C ALA A 40 6.00 25.97 -15.99
N GLY A 41 6.27 26.00 -17.32
CA GLY A 41 5.28 26.40 -18.34
C GLY A 41 4.48 25.23 -18.91
N SER A 42 4.81 23.99 -18.55
CA SER A 42 4.16 22.81 -19.11
C SER A 42 2.73 22.62 -18.58
N ALA A 43 1.76 22.60 -19.48
CA ALA A 43 0.37 22.26 -19.15
C ALA A 43 0.20 20.79 -18.69
N HIS A 44 1.20 19.95 -18.94
CA HIS A 44 1.16 18.50 -18.67
C HIS A 44 1.89 18.10 -17.38
N SER A 45 2.50 19.06 -16.67
CA SER A 45 3.33 18.79 -15.49
C SER A 45 2.63 17.95 -14.44
N LYS A 46 1.36 18.23 -14.14
CA LYS A 46 0.56 17.51 -13.15
C LYS A 46 0.29 16.05 -13.55
N ASP A 47 -0.08 15.82 -14.81
CA ASP A 47 -0.36 14.47 -15.30
C ASP A 47 0.94 13.66 -15.41
N CYS A 48 2.03 14.30 -15.87
CA CYS A 48 3.35 13.68 -15.93
C CYS A 48 3.86 13.29 -14.52
N LEU A 49 3.63 14.13 -13.51
CA LEU A 49 3.94 13.81 -12.12
C LEU A 49 3.17 12.56 -11.66
N HIS A 50 1.87 12.52 -11.93
CA HIS A 50 1.05 11.36 -11.63
C HIS A 50 1.58 10.09 -12.30
N TYR A 51 1.91 10.15 -13.59
CA TYR A 51 2.43 8.98 -14.32
C TYR A 51 3.83 8.57 -13.85
N LEU A 52 4.69 9.50 -13.48
CA LEU A 52 5.98 9.19 -12.88
C LEU A 52 5.82 8.43 -11.55
N ILE A 53 4.92 8.88 -10.71
CA ILE A 53 4.68 8.30 -9.39
C ILE A 53 4.01 6.93 -9.50
N TYR A 54 2.88 6.85 -10.20
CA TYR A 54 1.97 5.70 -10.15
C TYR A 54 2.11 4.72 -11.30
N ASN A 55 2.58 5.16 -12.48
CA ASN A 55 2.57 4.32 -13.67
C ASN A 55 3.97 3.85 -14.10
N THR A 56 5.04 4.43 -13.53
CA THR A 56 6.42 4.07 -13.91
C THR A 56 6.88 2.86 -13.12
N LEU A 57 7.15 1.75 -13.83
CA LEU A 57 7.56 0.48 -13.21
C LEU A 57 8.86 0.62 -12.42
N PRO A 58 8.90 0.05 -11.20
CA PRO A 58 10.12 -0.09 -10.43
C PRO A 58 10.99 -1.26 -10.93
N GLY A 59 11.97 -1.63 -10.17
CA GLY A 59 12.86 -2.77 -10.43
C GLY A 59 14.00 -2.41 -11.38
N THR A 60 14.23 -3.24 -12.40
CA THR A 60 15.42 -3.14 -13.27
C THR A 60 15.13 -2.57 -14.66
N THR A 61 13.98 -1.94 -14.85
CA THR A 61 13.62 -1.33 -16.14
C THR A 61 14.45 -0.07 -16.41
N SER A 62 14.53 0.35 -17.68
CA SER A 62 15.17 1.62 -18.03
C SER A 62 14.40 2.81 -17.42
N ALA A 63 13.08 2.71 -17.33
CA ALA A 63 12.23 3.68 -16.64
C ALA A 63 12.61 3.84 -15.16
N ALA A 64 12.84 2.72 -14.46
CA ALA A 64 13.26 2.74 -13.06
C ALA A 64 14.61 3.46 -12.88
N GLY A 65 15.56 3.25 -13.79
CA GLY A 65 16.85 3.93 -13.77
C GLY A 65 16.72 5.45 -13.88
N VAL A 66 15.91 5.92 -14.82
CA VAL A 66 15.64 7.35 -15.03
C VAL A 66 14.89 7.95 -13.84
N LYS A 67 13.85 7.27 -13.33
CA LYS A 67 13.11 7.71 -12.12
C LYS A 67 14.02 7.81 -10.91
N ALA A 68 14.84 6.79 -10.63
CA ALA A 68 15.76 6.79 -9.49
C ALA A 68 16.79 7.93 -9.56
N GLY A 69 17.36 8.18 -10.76
CA GLY A 69 18.27 9.31 -10.99
C GLY A 69 17.60 10.67 -10.70
N PHE A 70 16.40 10.87 -11.19
CA PHE A 70 15.63 12.09 -10.93
C PHE A 70 15.31 12.29 -9.43
N LEU A 71 14.94 11.22 -8.73
CA LEU A 71 14.71 11.29 -7.27
C LEU A 71 16.00 11.62 -6.51
N LYS A 72 17.16 11.09 -6.95
CA LYS A 72 18.48 11.46 -6.41
C LYS A 72 18.76 12.95 -6.57
N ASP A 73 18.46 13.51 -7.74
CA ASP A 73 18.68 14.92 -8.02
C ASP A 73 17.81 15.82 -7.12
N ILE A 74 16.57 15.41 -6.84
CA ILE A 74 15.70 16.12 -5.88
C ILE A 74 16.27 16.05 -4.46
N ILE A 75 16.68 14.86 -3.99
CA ILE A 75 17.25 14.66 -2.66
C ILE A 75 18.51 15.47 -2.48
N SER A 76 19.34 15.55 -3.53
CA SER A 76 20.59 16.29 -3.54
C SER A 76 20.41 17.82 -3.72
N GLY A 77 19.17 18.29 -3.88
CA GLY A 77 18.87 19.71 -4.09
C GLY A 77 19.27 20.25 -5.46
N LEU A 78 19.63 19.38 -6.41
CA LEU A 78 19.99 19.77 -7.78
C LEU A 78 18.76 20.14 -8.61
N VAL A 79 17.62 19.56 -8.28
CA VAL A 79 16.32 19.82 -8.89
C VAL A 79 15.27 20.06 -7.81
N SER A 80 14.40 21.03 -8.04
CA SER A 80 13.25 21.31 -7.18
C SER A 80 11.98 21.33 -8.04
N VAL A 81 11.01 20.52 -7.66
CA VAL A 81 9.71 20.44 -8.34
C VAL A 81 8.56 20.50 -7.35
N SER A 82 7.45 21.07 -7.77
CA SER A 82 6.24 21.03 -6.96
C SER A 82 5.71 19.61 -6.84
N GLY A 83 5.42 19.15 -5.63
CA GLY A 83 4.79 17.85 -5.37
C GLY A 83 5.74 16.72 -4.98
N ILE A 84 7.08 16.90 -5.07
CA ILE A 84 8.06 15.93 -4.53
C ILE A 84 9.07 16.68 -3.64
N THR A 85 8.98 16.46 -2.33
CA THR A 85 10.02 16.87 -1.36
C THR A 85 11.14 15.83 -1.32
N ALA A 86 12.28 16.16 -0.68
CA ALA A 86 13.35 15.20 -0.46
C ALA A 86 12.88 13.97 0.33
N ASP A 87 12.08 14.17 1.36
CA ASP A 87 11.52 13.07 2.17
C ASP A 87 10.60 12.17 1.33
N PHE A 88 9.73 12.77 0.51
CA PHE A 88 8.88 12.01 -0.39
C PHE A 88 9.68 11.28 -1.48
N ALA A 89 10.77 11.86 -1.96
CA ALA A 89 11.67 11.19 -2.89
C ALA A 89 12.34 9.95 -2.26
N PHE A 90 12.73 10.01 -0.99
CA PHE A 90 13.19 8.83 -0.24
C PHE A 90 12.10 7.76 -0.10
N GLU A 91 10.87 8.16 0.19
CA GLU A 91 9.72 7.26 0.24
C GLU A 91 9.53 6.56 -1.11
N LEU A 92 9.53 7.29 -2.22
CA LEU A 92 9.43 6.74 -3.56
C LEU A 92 10.57 5.75 -3.87
N LEU A 93 11.83 6.06 -3.50
CA LEU A 93 12.96 5.13 -3.63
C LEU A 93 12.75 3.86 -2.82
N SER A 94 12.18 3.96 -1.62
CA SER A 94 11.91 2.81 -0.76
C SER A 94 10.91 1.84 -1.37
N HIS A 95 9.96 2.34 -2.16
CA HIS A 95 8.96 1.55 -2.86
C HIS A 95 9.48 0.85 -4.11
N MET A 96 10.58 1.29 -4.67
CA MET A 96 11.16 0.67 -5.88
C MET A 96 11.80 -0.72 -5.63
N LYS A 97 12.19 -1.01 -4.39
CA LYS A 97 12.56 -2.35 -3.88
C LYS A 97 13.70 -3.06 -4.60
N GLY A 98 14.59 -2.37 -5.27
CA GLY A 98 15.76 -3.00 -5.89
C GLY A 98 16.27 -2.31 -7.16
N GLY A 99 17.28 -2.90 -7.80
CA GLY A 99 17.89 -2.38 -9.01
C GLY A 99 18.45 -0.95 -8.86
N PRO A 100 18.13 -0.02 -9.77
CA PRO A 100 18.66 1.35 -9.75
C PRO A 100 18.42 2.11 -8.45
N SER A 101 17.32 1.85 -7.72
CA SER A 101 17.05 2.52 -6.44
C SER A 101 18.10 2.17 -5.39
N ILE A 102 18.59 0.93 -5.35
CA ILE A 102 19.66 0.51 -4.44
C ILE A 102 20.96 1.27 -4.77
N ASN A 103 21.33 1.38 -6.04
CA ASN A 103 22.52 2.12 -6.43
C ASN A 103 22.44 3.59 -6.01
N VAL A 104 21.30 4.23 -6.21
CA VAL A 104 21.06 5.61 -5.78
C VAL A 104 21.14 5.75 -4.26
N LEU A 105 20.49 4.85 -3.52
CA LEU A 105 20.54 4.87 -2.05
C LEU A 105 21.94 4.61 -1.51
N LEU A 106 22.73 3.73 -2.14
CA LEU A 106 24.15 3.53 -1.78
C LEU A 106 25.00 4.76 -2.09
N ASP A 107 24.80 5.41 -3.22
CA ASP A 107 25.50 6.63 -3.57
C ASP A 107 25.23 7.74 -2.54
N LEU A 108 23.96 7.88 -2.10
CA LEU A 108 23.56 8.86 -1.09
C LEU A 108 24.09 8.49 0.30
N ALA A 109 23.97 7.21 0.71
CA ALA A 109 24.41 6.74 2.03
C ALA A 109 25.94 6.82 2.22
N LEU A 110 26.70 6.64 1.15
CA LEU A 110 28.16 6.73 1.15
C LEU A 110 28.66 8.11 0.72
N GLY A 111 27.76 9.08 0.52
CA GLY A 111 28.07 10.45 0.14
C GLY A 111 28.54 11.32 1.31
N ASN A 112 28.88 12.56 1.00
CA ASN A 112 29.47 13.51 1.98
C ASN A 112 28.44 14.26 2.82
N ASP A 113 27.19 14.36 2.35
CA ASP A 113 26.12 15.01 3.12
C ASP A 113 25.63 14.05 4.21
N LYS A 114 25.97 14.33 5.44
CA LYS A 114 25.68 13.46 6.58
C LYS A 114 24.19 13.27 6.81
N ALA A 115 23.37 14.30 6.62
CA ALA A 115 21.93 14.21 6.85
C ALA A 115 21.28 13.32 5.78
N VAL A 116 21.61 13.56 4.53
CA VAL A 116 21.17 12.74 3.38
C VAL A 116 21.65 11.30 3.54
N ALA A 117 22.90 11.10 3.94
CA ALA A 117 23.48 9.77 4.11
C ALA A 117 22.78 8.94 5.20
N LEU A 118 22.40 9.56 6.32
CA LEU A 118 21.63 8.90 7.37
C LEU A 118 20.23 8.51 6.89
N SER A 119 19.53 9.42 6.21
CA SER A 119 18.20 9.11 5.65
C SER A 119 18.27 7.98 4.63
N ALA A 120 19.28 7.98 3.75
CA ALA A 120 19.49 6.90 2.78
C ALA A 120 19.81 5.56 3.46
N ALA A 121 20.57 5.58 4.56
CA ALA A 121 20.86 4.38 5.32
C ALA A 121 19.60 3.75 5.94
N GLU A 122 18.72 4.57 6.52
CA GLU A 122 17.46 4.08 7.08
C GLU A 122 16.59 3.40 6.00
N VAL A 123 16.55 3.99 4.80
CA VAL A 123 15.83 3.35 3.67
C VAL A 123 16.53 2.05 3.25
N LEU A 124 17.86 2.02 3.14
CA LEU A 124 18.62 0.82 2.77
C LEU A 124 18.38 -0.34 3.75
N LYS A 125 18.31 -0.09 5.05
CA LYS A 125 18.02 -1.10 6.07
C LYS A 125 16.68 -1.81 5.84
N THR A 126 15.75 -1.19 5.10
CA THR A 126 14.46 -1.78 4.73
C THR A 126 14.49 -2.54 3.39
N GLN A 127 15.62 -2.51 2.66
CA GLN A 127 15.76 -3.14 1.35
C GLN A 127 16.44 -4.49 1.49
N VAL A 128 15.81 -5.54 0.98
CA VAL A 128 16.32 -6.92 1.09
C VAL A 128 16.87 -7.48 -0.24
N PHE A 129 16.68 -6.76 -1.35
CA PHE A 129 17.12 -7.18 -2.68
C PHE A 129 18.41 -6.47 -3.09
N LEU A 130 19.53 -6.88 -2.47
CA LEU A 130 20.86 -6.40 -2.80
C LEU A 130 21.61 -7.45 -3.63
N TYR A 131 22.36 -6.96 -4.63
CA TYR A 131 23.29 -7.81 -5.39
C TYR A 131 24.65 -7.90 -4.67
N GLU A 132 25.48 -8.85 -5.10
CA GLU A 132 26.84 -9.00 -4.57
C GLU A 132 27.68 -7.70 -4.72
N ALA A 133 27.50 -6.98 -5.84
CA ALA A 133 28.17 -5.70 -6.05
C ALA A 133 27.80 -4.65 -5.00
N ASP A 134 26.53 -4.61 -4.59
CA ASP A 134 26.02 -3.65 -3.60
C ASP A 134 26.60 -3.94 -2.21
N THR A 135 26.60 -5.20 -1.79
CA THR A 135 27.19 -5.64 -0.53
C THR A 135 28.70 -5.45 -0.52
N SER A 136 29.39 -5.63 -1.65
CA SER A 136 30.84 -5.38 -1.79
C SER A 136 31.18 -3.91 -1.61
N ARG A 137 30.35 -2.98 -2.13
CA ARG A 137 30.51 -1.53 -1.91
C ARG A 137 30.40 -1.17 -0.42
N LEU A 138 29.40 -1.72 0.28
CA LEU A 138 29.23 -1.51 1.72
C LEU A 138 30.40 -2.07 2.52
N LYS A 139 30.91 -3.27 2.20
CA LYS A 139 32.06 -3.86 2.86
C LYS A 139 33.32 -3.02 2.67
N ALA A 140 33.60 -2.57 1.44
CA ALA A 140 34.75 -1.71 1.17
C ALA A 140 34.67 -0.38 1.93
N ALA A 141 33.49 0.22 2.02
CA ALA A 141 33.28 1.44 2.78
C ALA A 141 33.45 1.22 4.32
N HIS A 142 32.97 0.10 4.83
CA HIS A 142 33.17 -0.30 6.22
C HIS A 142 34.67 -0.48 6.55
N GLU A 143 35.40 -1.20 5.68
CA GLU A 143 36.84 -1.41 5.83
C GLU A 143 37.64 -0.09 5.77
N ALA A 144 37.10 0.91 5.05
CA ALA A 144 37.64 2.26 5.01
C ALA A 144 37.23 3.13 6.23
N GLY A 145 36.50 2.58 7.19
CA GLY A 145 36.10 3.26 8.42
C GLY A 145 34.81 4.09 8.30
N ASN A 146 33.95 3.82 7.32
CA ASN A 146 32.66 4.52 7.21
C ASN A 146 31.66 3.94 8.20
N ASP A 147 31.25 4.75 9.19
CA ASP A 147 30.33 4.35 10.25
C ASP A 147 28.92 4.03 9.73
N ILE A 148 28.45 4.72 8.70
CA ILE A 148 27.12 4.49 8.09
C ILE A 148 27.09 3.12 7.39
N ALA A 149 28.14 2.79 6.62
CA ALA A 149 28.27 1.48 6.02
C ALA A 149 28.31 0.36 7.08
N THR A 150 29.01 0.60 8.19
CA THR A 150 29.07 -0.31 9.34
C THR A 150 27.68 -0.55 9.93
N ASP A 151 26.91 0.50 10.13
CA ASP A 151 25.57 0.45 10.70
C ASP A 151 24.58 -0.30 9.77
N ILE A 152 24.63 -0.05 8.44
CA ILE A 152 23.83 -0.78 7.46
C ILE A 152 24.19 -2.28 7.47
N LEU A 153 25.46 -2.63 7.44
CA LEU A 153 25.91 -4.04 7.45
C LEU A 153 25.50 -4.74 8.75
N LYS A 154 25.58 -4.04 9.88
CA LYS A 154 25.10 -4.56 11.18
C LYS A 154 23.62 -4.84 11.14
N SER A 155 22.82 -3.91 10.63
CA SER A 155 21.37 -4.07 10.47
C SER A 155 21.00 -5.32 9.65
N TYR A 156 21.74 -5.58 8.57
CA TYR A 156 21.54 -6.80 7.77
C TYR A 156 21.98 -8.06 8.51
N ALA A 157 23.11 -8.01 9.21
CA ALA A 157 23.61 -9.16 9.99
C ALA A 157 22.65 -9.55 11.14
N GLU A 158 22.00 -8.57 11.74
CA GLU A 158 21.01 -8.75 12.81
C GLU A 158 19.60 -9.02 12.25
N ALA A 159 19.42 -9.00 10.93
CA ALA A 159 18.14 -9.18 10.25
C ALA A 159 17.04 -8.21 10.76
N GLU A 160 17.41 -6.96 11.03
CA GLU A 160 16.53 -5.96 11.63
C GLU A 160 15.24 -5.73 10.85
N PHE A 161 15.29 -5.82 9.51
CA PHE A 161 14.11 -5.72 8.67
C PHE A 161 12.99 -6.71 9.06
N PHE A 162 13.36 -7.89 9.60
CA PHE A 162 12.42 -8.92 10.01
C PHE A 162 12.17 -8.93 11.52
N THR A 163 13.07 -8.39 12.33
CA THR A 163 13.02 -8.47 13.78
C THR A 163 12.63 -7.18 14.48
N LYS A 164 12.95 -6.02 13.89
CA LYS A 164 12.55 -4.70 14.39
C LYS A 164 11.25 -4.24 13.73
N LEU A 165 10.17 -4.97 13.96
CA LEU A 165 8.85 -4.54 13.55
C LEU A 165 8.29 -3.56 14.59
N PRO A 166 7.54 -2.52 14.16
CA PRO A 166 6.85 -1.66 15.10
C PRO A 166 5.84 -2.46 15.91
N ASP A 167 5.71 -2.16 17.18
CA ASP A 167 4.67 -2.71 18.03
C ASP A 167 3.30 -2.29 17.48
N ILE A 168 2.33 -3.19 17.60
CA ILE A 168 0.94 -2.89 17.28
C ILE A 168 0.34 -2.26 18.53
N ASP A 169 -0.25 -1.09 18.39
CA ASP A 169 -0.97 -0.43 19.48
C ASP A 169 -2.06 -1.36 20.03
N GLU A 170 -2.23 -1.42 21.35
CA GLU A 170 -3.27 -2.21 22.00
C GLU A 170 -4.69 -1.78 21.56
N GLN A 171 -4.83 -0.52 21.20
CA GLN A 171 -6.05 0.06 20.67
C GLN A 171 -5.76 0.88 19.42
N ILE A 172 -6.52 0.63 18.38
CA ILE A 172 -6.42 1.36 17.12
C ILE A 172 -7.77 2.03 16.83
N ASP A 173 -7.76 3.35 16.74
CA ASP A 173 -8.91 4.09 16.26
C ASP A 173 -8.97 4.04 14.74
N VAL A 174 -10.14 3.67 14.25
CA VAL A 174 -10.41 3.57 12.81
C VAL A 174 -11.64 4.39 12.44
N VAL A 175 -11.67 4.85 11.18
CA VAL A 175 -12.89 5.36 10.56
C VAL A 175 -13.37 4.34 9.54
N THR A 176 -14.66 4.04 9.55
CA THR A 176 -15.24 3.00 8.71
C THR A 176 -15.51 3.48 7.29
N TYR A 177 -15.30 2.60 6.31
CA TYR A 177 -15.74 2.77 4.94
C TYR A 177 -16.46 1.51 4.45
N ILE A 178 -17.74 1.64 4.11
CA ILE A 178 -18.53 0.55 3.54
C ILE A 178 -18.22 0.47 2.05
N ALA A 179 -17.47 -0.55 1.68
CA ALA A 179 -17.02 -0.74 0.29
C ALA A 179 -18.08 -1.39 -0.59
N ALA A 180 -18.98 -2.18 0.00
CA ALA A 180 -20.16 -2.74 -0.67
C ALA A 180 -21.21 -3.21 0.33
N GLU A 181 -22.48 -3.17 -0.05
CA GLU A 181 -23.54 -4.00 0.54
C GLU A 181 -23.46 -5.40 -0.04
N GLY A 182 -23.16 -6.40 0.80
CA GLY A 182 -22.97 -7.79 0.39
C GLY A 182 -21.50 -8.21 0.40
N ASP A 183 -21.22 -9.34 -0.23
CA ASP A 183 -19.89 -9.95 -0.24
C ASP A 183 -18.88 -9.09 -1.02
N ILE A 184 -17.71 -8.89 -0.45
CA ILE A 184 -16.56 -8.33 -1.16
C ILE A 184 -15.66 -9.47 -1.61
N SER A 185 -15.57 -9.66 -2.92
CA SER A 185 -14.68 -10.66 -3.51
C SER A 185 -13.24 -10.15 -3.58
N THR A 186 -12.30 -11.08 -3.60
CA THR A 186 -10.89 -10.75 -3.85
C THR A 186 -10.64 -10.24 -5.27
N ASP A 187 -11.57 -10.50 -6.21
CA ASP A 187 -11.53 -9.87 -7.54
C ASP A 187 -11.89 -8.39 -7.51
N LEU A 188 -12.74 -7.96 -6.58
CA LEU A 188 -13.04 -6.54 -6.38
C LEU A 188 -11.84 -5.80 -5.80
N LEU A 189 -11.07 -6.45 -4.93
CA LEU A 189 -9.87 -5.87 -4.32
C LEU A 189 -8.64 -5.93 -5.25
N SER A 190 -8.55 -6.93 -6.12
CA SER A 190 -7.41 -7.18 -7.01
C SER A 190 -7.89 -7.95 -8.25
N PRO A 191 -8.39 -7.24 -9.28
CA PRO A 191 -8.98 -7.86 -10.47
C PRO A 191 -8.03 -8.78 -11.22
N GLY A 192 -8.54 -9.95 -11.66
CA GLY A 192 -7.77 -10.94 -12.39
C GLY A 192 -7.25 -10.44 -13.74
N ASN A 193 -8.02 -9.59 -14.43
CA ASN A 193 -7.64 -8.99 -15.71
C ASN A 193 -6.50 -7.95 -15.57
N GLN A 194 -6.16 -7.53 -14.35
CA GLN A 194 -5.06 -6.64 -14.02
C GLN A 194 -3.87 -7.37 -13.37
N ALA A 195 -3.82 -8.69 -13.48
CA ALA A 195 -2.78 -9.51 -12.84
C ALA A 195 -1.35 -9.15 -13.28
N HIS A 196 -1.18 -8.62 -14.48
CA HIS A 196 0.10 -8.19 -15.04
C HIS A 196 0.75 -7.03 -14.25
N SER A 197 -0.04 -6.22 -13.54
CA SER A 197 0.46 -5.09 -12.75
C SER A 197 0.75 -5.44 -11.28
N ARG A 198 0.53 -6.69 -10.83
CA ARG A 198 0.66 -7.09 -9.42
C ARG A 198 2.07 -6.96 -8.85
N SER A 199 3.08 -6.99 -9.69
CA SER A 199 4.48 -6.77 -9.30
C SER A 199 4.77 -5.30 -8.93
N ASP A 200 3.98 -4.39 -9.47
CA ASP A 200 3.99 -2.97 -9.15
C ASP A 200 2.78 -2.65 -8.26
N ARG A 201 3.03 -2.44 -6.98
CA ARG A 201 1.97 -2.29 -5.98
C ARG A 201 1.20 -0.98 -6.15
N GLU A 202 1.90 0.08 -6.48
CA GLU A 202 1.35 1.42 -6.65
C GLU A 202 0.42 1.45 -7.88
N LEU A 203 0.86 0.87 -8.98
CA LEU A 203 0.05 0.75 -10.20
C LEU A 203 -1.13 -0.20 -9.97
N HIS A 204 -0.89 -1.36 -9.38
CA HIS A 204 -1.95 -2.34 -9.12
C HIS A 204 -2.98 -1.83 -8.12
N GLY A 205 -2.56 -1.02 -7.15
CA GLY A 205 -3.44 -0.36 -6.19
C GLY A 205 -4.55 0.46 -6.83
N GLN A 206 -4.30 1.04 -8.00
CA GLN A 206 -5.30 1.81 -8.75
C GLN A 206 -6.48 0.96 -9.24
N CYS A 207 -6.36 -0.37 -9.21
CA CYS A 207 -7.41 -1.30 -9.61
C CYS A 207 -8.40 -1.63 -8.48
N MET A 208 -8.16 -1.20 -7.25
CA MET A 208 -8.99 -1.57 -6.09
C MET A 208 -10.37 -0.92 -6.17
N ILE A 209 -11.41 -1.73 -6.15
CA ILE A 209 -12.83 -1.35 -6.11
C ILE A 209 -13.19 -0.41 -7.28
N SER A 210 -13.12 0.91 -7.09
CA SER A 210 -13.41 1.91 -8.12
C SER A 210 -12.70 3.22 -7.81
N ALA A 211 -12.52 4.06 -8.82
CA ALA A 211 -11.96 5.41 -8.64
C ALA A 211 -12.80 6.28 -7.68
N GLN A 212 -14.13 6.10 -7.68
CA GLN A 212 -15.02 6.79 -6.76
C GLN A 212 -14.74 6.35 -5.31
N ALA A 213 -14.69 5.04 -5.03
CA ALA A 213 -14.38 4.51 -3.70
C ALA A 213 -13.01 4.98 -3.20
N GLN A 214 -12.02 5.00 -4.08
CA GLN A 214 -10.69 5.52 -3.77
C GLN A 214 -10.72 7.00 -3.37
N ALA A 215 -11.46 7.83 -4.09
CA ALA A 215 -11.63 9.25 -3.77
C ALA A 215 -12.37 9.46 -2.43
N GLU A 216 -13.39 8.66 -2.14
CA GLU A 216 -14.13 8.70 -0.87
C GLU A 216 -13.25 8.27 0.31
N ILE A 217 -12.44 7.22 0.15
CA ILE A 217 -11.45 6.80 1.16
C ILE A 217 -10.43 7.92 1.42
N GLN A 218 -9.92 8.57 0.38
CA GLN A 218 -9.00 9.70 0.54
C GLN A 218 -9.67 10.89 1.26
N ALA A 219 -10.93 11.17 0.97
CA ALA A 219 -11.67 12.22 1.66
C ALA A 219 -11.84 11.91 3.17
N LEU A 220 -12.12 10.65 3.53
CA LEU A 220 -12.16 10.21 4.93
C LEU A 220 -10.81 10.38 5.62
N LYS A 221 -9.72 10.02 4.97
CA LYS A 221 -8.36 10.18 5.52
C LYS A 221 -8.01 11.64 5.76
N LEU A 222 -8.43 12.55 4.89
CA LEU A 222 -8.23 14.00 5.08
C LEU A 222 -9.05 14.56 6.24
N GLN A 223 -10.25 14.01 6.48
CA GLN A 223 -11.11 14.37 7.60
C GLN A 223 -10.62 13.78 8.94
N HIS A 224 -9.95 12.63 8.89
CA HIS A 224 -9.47 11.86 10.04
C HIS A 224 -7.98 11.49 9.88
N PRO A 225 -7.06 12.48 9.86
CA PRO A 225 -5.65 12.24 9.52
C PRO A 225 -4.91 11.38 10.55
N ASP A 226 -5.44 11.28 11.76
CA ASP A 226 -4.95 10.46 12.87
C ASP A 226 -5.48 9.03 12.86
N LYS A 227 -6.44 8.69 11.98
CA LYS A 227 -7.12 7.40 11.95
C LYS A 227 -6.83 6.62 10.67
N GLN A 228 -6.84 5.31 10.82
CA GLN A 228 -6.81 4.40 9.69
C GLN A 228 -8.23 4.11 9.21
N VAL A 229 -8.41 3.89 7.91
CA VAL A 229 -9.70 3.47 7.37
C VAL A 229 -9.86 1.96 7.53
N MET A 230 -10.99 1.53 8.08
CA MET A 230 -11.41 0.13 8.09
C MET A 230 -12.37 -0.14 6.94
N LEU A 231 -11.98 -1.05 6.04
CA LEU A 231 -12.80 -1.44 4.89
C LEU A 231 -13.83 -2.49 5.30
N ILE A 232 -15.10 -2.26 5.02
CA ILE A 232 -16.21 -3.11 5.50
C ILE A 232 -17.02 -3.68 4.34
N ALA A 233 -17.31 -5.00 4.42
CA ALA A 233 -18.38 -5.68 3.69
C ALA A 233 -19.66 -5.64 4.54
N GLU A 234 -20.59 -4.72 4.23
CA GLU A 234 -21.86 -4.63 4.96
C GLU A 234 -22.84 -5.69 4.46
N LYS A 235 -23.53 -6.38 5.39
CA LYS A 235 -24.42 -7.51 5.05
C LYS A 235 -23.76 -8.63 4.25
N GLY A 236 -22.42 -8.70 4.30
CA GLY A 236 -21.64 -9.62 3.50
C GLY A 236 -20.37 -10.12 4.18
N THR A 237 -19.70 -11.04 3.48
CA THR A 237 -18.42 -11.64 3.86
C THR A 237 -17.29 -10.92 3.15
N MET A 238 -16.26 -10.55 3.90
CA MET A 238 -15.05 -9.95 3.33
C MET A 238 -14.14 -11.02 2.72
N GLY A 239 -13.67 -10.75 1.50
CA GLY A 239 -12.61 -11.54 0.86
C GLY A 239 -13.06 -12.89 0.32
N VAL A 240 -14.25 -12.97 -0.25
CA VAL A 240 -14.76 -14.19 -0.90
C VAL A 240 -13.97 -14.48 -2.17
N GLY A 241 -13.65 -15.76 -2.41
CA GLY A 241 -12.93 -16.21 -3.60
C GLY A 241 -11.52 -16.71 -3.30
N SER A 242 -10.61 -16.56 -4.27
CA SER A 242 -9.23 -17.03 -4.16
C SER A 242 -8.39 -16.12 -3.25
N SER A 243 -7.42 -16.72 -2.52
CA SER A 243 -6.45 -15.94 -1.75
C SER A 243 -5.59 -15.05 -2.68
N ARG A 244 -5.55 -13.75 -2.40
CA ARG A 244 -4.75 -12.78 -3.16
C ARG A 244 -4.07 -11.79 -2.21
N MET A 245 -2.78 -11.98 -2.01
CA MET A 245 -1.95 -11.04 -1.25
C MET A 245 -2.02 -9.63 -1.86
N SER A 246 -2.10 -9.51 -3.19
CA SER A 246 -2.26 -8.23 -3.88
C SER A 246 -3.54 -7.48 -3.47
N GLY A 247 -4.63 -8.18 -3.16
CA GLY A 247 -5.84 -7.54 -2.62
C GLY A 247 -5.61 -6.91 -1.26
N VAL A 248 -4.90 -7.58 -0.37
CA VAL A 248 -4.54 -7.04 0.95
C VAL A 248 -3.57 -5.87 0.81
N ASN A 249 -2.60 -5.95 -0.10
CA ASN A 249 -1.68 -4.85 -0.40
C ASN A 249 -2.42 -3.61 -0.91
N ASN A 250 -3.42 -3.79 -1.77
CA ASN A 250 -4.23 -2.69 -2.28
C ASN A 250 -5.06 -2.04 -1.15
N VAL A 251 -5.62 -2.84 -0.25
CA VAL A 251 -6.31 -2.29 0.94
C VAL A 251 -5.33 -1.47 1.78
N ALA A 252 -4.15 -2.00 2.10
CA ALA A 252 -3.14 -1.28 2.87
C ALA A 252 -2.76 0.06 2.23
N LEU A 253 -2.59 0.07 0.91
CA LEU A 253 -2.23 1.26 0.15
C LEU A 253 -3.27 2.38 0.30
N TRP A 254 -4.54 2.07 0.19
CA TRP A 254 -5.62 3.06 0.22
C TRP A 254 -6.09 3.42 1.62
N THR A 255 -6.06 2.47 2.57
CA THR A 255 -6.69 2.64 3.89
C THR A 255 -5.73 3.11 4.98
N GLY A 256 -4.42 3.18 4.72
CA GLY A 256 -3.43 3.65 5.69
C GLY A 256 -3.65 5.10 6.15
N ARG A 257 -3.07 5.47 7.29
CA ARG A 257 -3.23 6.80 7.92
C ARG A 257 -2.75 7.97 7.06
N GLN A 258 -1.78 7.76 6.18
CA GLN A 258 -1.26 8.81 5.33
C GLN A 258 -2.22 9.14 4.18
N ALA A 259 -2.33 10.42 3.84
CA ALA A 259 -3.10 10.90 2.70
C ALA A 259 -2.43 10.61 1.34
N SER A 260 -1.44 9.75 1.31
CA SER A 260 -0.74 9.26 0.13
C SER A 260 -1.01 7.76 -0.02
N PRO A 261 -1.17 7.23 -1.25
CA PRO A 261 -1.22 5.80 -1.47
C PRO A 261 0.14 5.11 -1.24
N TYR A 262 1.20 5.88 -1.02
CA TYR A 262 2.50 5.35 -0.62
C TYR A 262 2.52 5.13 0.88
N VAL A 263 2.44 3.87 1.23
CA VAL A 263 2.53 3.43 2.61
C VAL A 263 3.80 2.63 2.76
N PRO A 264 4.72 2.98 3.67
CA PRO A 264 5.84 2.12 4.01
C PRO A 264 5.29 0.73 4.39
N PHE A 265 5.81 -0.30 3.77
CA PHE A 265 5.35 -1.69 3.92
C PHE A 265 5.27 -2.16 5.38
N VAL A 266 6.08 -1.57 6.25
CA VAL A 266 6.29 -1.98 7.65
C VAL A 266 5.30 -1.35 8.63
N ASN A 267 4.59 -0.28 8.25
CA ASN A 267 3.92 0.58 9.23
C ASN A 267 2.40 0.53 9.24
N ILE A 268 1.76 -0.27 8.37
CA ILE A 268 0.29 -0.27 8.31
C ILE A 268 -0.23 -1.70 8.15
N ALA A 269 -0.85 -2.17 9.22
CA ALA A 269 -1.72 -3.32 9.17
C ALA A 269 -3.01 -2.91 8.44
N PRO A 270 -3.32 -3.44 7.25
CA PRO A 270 -4.63 -3.22 6.65
C PRO A 270 -5.71 -3.80 7.56
N ILE A 271 -6.77 -3.03 7.78
CA ILE A 271 -7.88 -3.44 8.64
C ILE A 271 -9.11 -3.65 7.76
N VAL A 272 -9.61 -4.86 7.79
CA VAL A 272 -10.79 -5.27 7.01
C VAL A 272 -11.83 -5.92 7.92
N ALA A 273 -13.09 -5.76 7.60
CA ALA A 273 -14.18 -6.33 8.37
C ALA A 273 -15.32 -6.83 7.48
N GLY A 274 -16.10 -7.77 7.99
CA GLY A 274 -17.33 -8.23 7.39
C GLY A 274 -18.40 -8.46 8.45
N THR A 275 -19.63 -8.04 8.17
CA THR A 275 -20.76 -8.26 9.10
C THR A 275 -21.23 -9.71 9.10
N ASN A 276 -20.92 -10.48 8.06
CA ASN A 276 -21.07 -11.94 8.01
C ASN A 276 -19.73 -12.67 8.22
N GLY A 277 -18.70 -11.94 8.67
CA GLY A 277 -17.36 -12.48 8.91
C GLY A 277 -16.40 -12.25 7.75
N ILE A 278 -15.25 -12.90 7.86
CA ILE A 278 -14.18 -12.87 6.85
C ILE A 278 -13.99 -14.29 6.32
N SER A 279 -13.84 -14.42 5.01
CA SER A 279 -13.50 -15.72 4.39
C SER A 279 -12.24 -16.29 5.05
N PRO A 280 -12.22 -17.56 5.51
CA PRO A 280 -11.09 -18.13 6.23
C PRO A 280 -9.77 -18.04 5.47
N ILE A 281 -9.81 -18.23 4.14
CA ILE A 281 -8.63 -18.12 3.27
C ILE A 281 -8.14 -16.67 3.24
N PHE A 282 -9.04 -15.69 3.18
CA PHE A 282 -8.68 -14.29 3.17
C PHE A 282 -8.16 -13.83 4.54
N GLN A 283 -8.76 -14.32 5.63
CA GLN A 283 -8.27 -14.07 7.00
C GLN A 283 -6.82 -14.52 7.16
N THR A 284 -6.48 -15.71 6.65
CA THR A 284 -5.09 -16.18 6.65
C THR A 284 -4.18 -15.27 5.83
N THR A 285 -4.65 -14.83 4.65
CA THR A 285 -3.88 -13.92 3.79
C THR A 285 -3.64 -12.57 4.47
N VAL A 286 -4.67 -12.02 5.12
CA VAL A 286 -4.58 -10.77 5.90
C VAL A 286 -3.54 -10.91 7.01
N GLY A 287 -3.62 -11.99 7.80
CA GLY A 287 -2.68 -12.24 8.90
C GLY A 287 -1.22 -12.41 8.44
N VAL A 288 -0.99 -13.15 7.34
CA VAL A 288 0.37 -13.33 6.77
C VAL A 288 0.96 -12.02 6.26
N THR A 289 0.12 -11.09 5.82
CA THR A 289 0.57 -9.76 5.38
C THR A 289 0.67 -8.74 6.52
N GLY A 290 0.44 -9.15 7.76
CA GLY A 290 0.48 -8.27 8.93
C GLY A 290 -0.79 -7.44 9.11
N GLY A 291 -1.88 -7.81 8.46
CA GLY A 291 -3.16 -7.13 8.57
C GLY A 291 -4.05 -7.64 9.71
N ILE A 292 -5.11 -6.92 9.97
CA ILE A 292 -6.13 -7.23 11.00
C ILE A 292 -7.47 -7.50 10.32
N GLY A 293 -8.00 -8.69 10.51
CA GLY A 293 -9.34 -9.06 10.09
C GLY A 293 -10.31 -9.00 11.27
N VAL A 294 -11.34 -8.18 11.17
CA VAL A 294 -12.36 -8.01 12.20
C VAL A 294 -13.66 -8.70 11.79
N ASP A 295 -14.05 -9.72 12.56
CA ASP A 295 -15.36 -10.34 12.41
C ASP A 295 -16.39 -9.52 13.20
N LEU A 296 -17.20 -8.77 12.48
CA LEU A 296 -18.19 -7.89 13.11
C LEU A 296 -19.47 -8.62 13.53
N LYS A 297 -19.59 -9.96 13.36
CA LYS A 297 -20.79 -10.77 13.67
C LYS A 297 -21.88 -10.00 14.43
N ASN A 298 -22.60 -9.21 13.66
CA ASN A 298 -23.48 -8.17 14.16
C ASN A 298 -24.93 -8.65 14.27
N TRP A 299 -25.16 -9.91 13.88
CA TRP A 299 -26.51 -10.48 13.82
C TRP A 299 -26.91 -11.10 15.13
N VAL A 300 -28.06 -10.68 15.65
CA VAL A 300 -28.70 -11.24 16.85
C VAL A 300 -30.07 -11.82 16.49
N LYS A 301 -30.57 -12.72 17.31
CA LYS A 301 -31.94 -13.20 17.16
C LYS A 301 -32.89 -12.04 17.46
N LYS A 302 -33.80 -11.77 16.50
CA LYS A 302 -34.87 -10.81 16.72
C LYS A 302 -35.83 -11.37 17.76
N LEU A 303 -36.14 -10.58 18.76
CA LEU A 303 -37.02 -10.98 19.88
C LEU A 303 -38.38 -10.27 19.74
N ASP A 304 -39.44 -10.93 20.20
CA ASP A 304 -40.73 -10.32 20.39
C ASP A 304 -40.75 -9.50 21.72
N ASP A 305 -41.91 -8.88 22.05
CA ASP A 305 -42.08 -8.06 23.22
C ASP A 305 -41.94 -8.84 24.55
N ASP A 306 -42.07 -10.17 24.49
CA ASP A 306 -41.92 -11.09 25.64
C ASP A 306 -40.47 -11.63 25.74
N GLY A 307 -39.58 -11.26 24.80
CA GLY A 307 -38.19 -11.68 24.78
C GLY A 307 -37.95 -13.04 24.14
N ASN A 308 -38.93 -13.62 23.41
CA ASN A 308 -38.77 -14.88 22.70
C ASN A 308 -38.30 -14.64 21.28
N PRO A 309 -37.48 -15.54 20.70
CA PRO A 309 -37.06 -15.43 19.31
C PRO A 309 -38.23 -15.48 18.32
N ILE A 310 -38.35 -14.48 17.45
CA ILE A 310 -39.29 -14.51 16.33
C ILE A 310 -38.77 -15.54 15.31
N LEU A 311 -39.65 -16.45 14.91
CA LEU A 311 -39.33 -17.51 13.94
C LEU A 311 -39.87 -17.15 12.54
N ASN A 312 -39.15 -17.54 11.49
CA ASN A 312 -39.61 -17.46 10.11
C ASN A 312 -40.56 -18.64 9.79
N ASN A 313 -41.05 -18.70 8.55
CA ASN A 313 -41.98 -19.74 8.12
C ASN A 313 -41.41 -21.17 8.17
N ASP A 314 -40.08 -21.31 8.21
CA ASP A 314 -39.36 -22.57 8.30
C ASP A 314 -39.00 -22.95 9.74
N GLY A 315 -39.44 -22.16 10.72
CA GLY A 315 -39.17 -22.38 12.15
C GLY A 315 -37.78 -21.94 12.61
N ASN A 316 -37.02 -21.21 11.78
CA ASN A 316 -35.72 -20.69 12.15
C ASN A 316 -35.81 -19.28 12.75
N PRO A 317 -34.98 -18.93 13.73
CA PRO A 317 -34.92 -17.58 14.27
C PRO A 317 -34.66 -16.53 13.18
N VAL A 318 -35.51 -15.50 13.15
CA VAL A 318 -35.23 -14.30 12.36
C VAL A 318 -34.06 -13.59 12.99
N LEU A 319 -33.07 -13.19 12.18
CA LEU A 319 -31.93 -12.42 12.62
C LEU A 319 -32.12 -10.94 12.27
N GLU A 320 -31.65 -10.07 13.16
CA GLU A 320 -31.57 -8.63 12.91
C GLU A 320 -30.17 -8.11 13.25
N GLN A 321 -29.76 -7.00 12.64
CA GLN A 321 -28.50 -6.35 12.99
C GLN A 321 -28.61 -5.70 14.35
N LYS A 322 -27.66 -6.01 15.23
CA LYS A 322 -27.57 -5.43 16.57
C LYS A 322 -27.24 -3.92 16.53
N TYR A 323 -26.50 -3.52 15.53
CA TYR A 323 -26.14 -2.12 15.29
C TYR A 323 -25.90 -1.93 13.79
N SER A 324 -26.10 -0.74 13.27
CA SER A 324 -25.69 -0.39 11.91
C SER A 324 -24.30 0.26 11.95
N VAL A 325 -23.48 -0.07 10.96
CA VAL A 325 -22.22 0.59 10.72
C VAL A 325 -22.40 1.46 9.49
N GLU A 326 -22.08 2.74 9.60
CA GLU A 326 -22.16 3.69 8.50
C GLU A 326 -20.74 4.13 8.10
N THR A 327 -20.55 4.53 6.85
CA THR A 327 -19.30 5.16 6.41
C THR A 327 -19.06 6.43 7.24
N GLY A 328 -17.83 6.59 7.74
CA GLY A 328 -17.47 7.72 8.61
C GLY A 328 -17.66 7.48 10.11
N THR A 329 -18.19 6.33 10.52
CA THR A 329 -18.25 5.97 11.94
C THR A 329 -16.85 5.75 12.50
N VAL A 330 -16.54 6.36 13.65
CA VAL A 330 -15.28 6.10 14.36
C VAL A 330 -15.47 4.95 15.33
N LEU A 331 -14.59 3.96 15.25
CA LEU A 331 -14.55 2.79 16.11
C LEU A 331 -13.17 2.61 16.70
N THR A 332 -13.08 2.08 17.92
CA THR A 332 -11.83 1.64 18.54
C THR A 332 -11.73 0.12 18.47
N ILE A 333 -10.67 -0.39 17.86
CA ILE A 333 -10.37 -1.82 17.79
C ILE A 333 -9.38 -2.14 18.90
N ASN A 334 -9.72 -3.12 19.73
CA ASN A 334 -8.79 -3.66 20.72
C ASN A 334 -8.03 -4.85 20.10
N THR A 335 -6.76 -4.65 19.80
CA THR A 335 -5.93 -5.64 19.13
C THR A 335 -5.57 -6.82 20.01
N CYS A 336 -5.50 -6.64 21.32
CA CYS A 336 -5.24 -7.72 22.27
C CYS A 336 -6.32 -8.81 22.26
N LEU A 337 -7.57 -8.45 21.99
CA LEU A 337 -8.67 -9.42 21.89
C LEU A 337 -8.67 -10.22 20.59
N LEU A 338 -8.00 -9.73 19.54
CA LEU A 338 -7.90 -10.41 18.25
C LEU A 338 -6.90 -11.57 18.27
N TYR A 339 -5.89 -11.51 19.13
CA TYR A 339 -4.91 -12.59 19.33
C TYR A 339 -5.41 -13.75 20.19
N THR A 340 -6.55 -13.59 20.88
CA THR A 340 -7.15 -14.64 21.71
C THR A 340 -8.15 -15.52 20.97
N SER A 341 -8.39 -15.30 19.68
CA SER A 341 -9.07 -16.27 18.83
C SER A 341 -8.19 -17.50 18.72
N PRO A 342 -8.69 -18.71 19.06
CA PRO A 342 -7.88 -19.91 18.97
C PRO A 342 -7.37 -20.07 17.54
N SER A 343 -6.06 -20.29 17.43
CA SER A 343 -5.42 -20.67 16.17
C SER A 343 -6.18 -21.88 15.60
N PRO A 344 -6.30 -22.01 14.27
CA PRO A 344 -6.82 -23.25 13.66
C PRO A 344 -6.10 -24.52 14.13
N ARG A 345 -4.91 -24.40 14.78
CA ARG A 345 -4.17 -25.51 15.40
C ARG A 345 -4.69 -25.91 16.78
N ASP A 346 -5.48 -25.04 17.42
CA ASP A 346 -6.02 -25.27 18.77
C ASP A 346 -7.44 -25.88 18.73
N ILE A 347 -7.97 -26.12 17.51
CA ILE A 347 -9.23 -26.83 17.26
C ILE A 347 -8.87 -28.25 16.78
N GLY A 348 -8.24 -29.02 17.66
CA GLY A 348 -7.96 -30.44 17.49
C GLY A 348 -8.91 -31.28 18.29
#